data_b8a7d971d67d25637027bb5920d76401
#
_entry.id   b8a7d971d67d25637027bb5920d76401
#
_cell.length_a   1.000
_cell.length_b   1.000
_cell.length_c   1.000
_cell.angle_alpha   90.00
_cell.angle_beta   90.00
_cell.angle_gamma   90.00
#
_symmetry.space_group_name_H-M   'P 1'
#
loop_
_entity.id
_entity.type
_entity.pdbx_description
1 polymer ?
#
loop_
_entity_poly.entity_id
_entity_poly.type
_entity_poly.pdbx_seq_one_letter_code
_entity_poly.pdbx_strand_id
1 'polypeptide(L)'
;MAPIDVDSLKPLLLLGNYNAEQLWPTTNLTIPGWLLLALAPRWKHTAPLSLVGPIVSSVIYTLTAISLIVGDDGTGEDPDFMSLEGVATMFRDPSTVFLGWTHYVAYDALVYRWIVMDSIERGASLKVHYILIVPCLFFALMLGPIGFVMYVALVRPLVLKGGGKSDMPKDKRE
;
A
#
# COMPACT_ATOMS: atom_id res chain seq x y z
N MET A 1 -5.97 28.55 4.47
CA MET A 1 -6.44 27.66 3.39
C MET A 1 -7.96 27.65 3.47
N ALA A 2 -8.68 28.01 2.41
CA ALA A 2 -10.14 27.95 2.42
C ALA A 2 -10.58 26.46 2.52
N PRO A 3 -11.70 26.14 3.21
CA PRO A 3 -12.22 24.79 3.23
C PRO A 3 -12.59 24.36 1.81
N ILE A 4 -12.39 23.07 1.52
CA ILE A 4 -12.79 22.48 0.23
C ILE A 4 -14.33 22.50 0.19
N ASP A 5 -14.88 23.09 -0.86
CA ASP A 5 -16.32 23.03 -1.12
C ASP A 5 -16.63 21.63 -1.71
N VAL A 6 -17.18 20.76 -0.88
CA VAL A 6 -17.47 19.35 -1.23
C VAL A 6 -18.48 19.24 -2.36
N ASP A 7 -19.42 20.19 -2.45
CA ASP A 7 -20.48 20.18 -3.47
C ASP A 7 -19.96 20.60 -4.86
N SER A 8 -18.78 21.25 -4.91
CA SER A 8 -18.13 21.62 -6.17
C SER A 8 -17.21 20.53 -6.74
N LEU A 9 -16.99 19.40 -6.01
CA LEU A 9 -16.11 18.35 -6.45
C LEU A 9 -16.70 17.55 -7.61
N LYS A 10 -15.86 17.29 -8.64
CA LYS A 10 -16.26 16.51 -9.81
C LYS A 10 -16.67 15.09 -9.40
N PRO A 11 -17.81 14.56 -9.88
CA PRO A 11 -18.22 13.18 -9.65
C PRO A 11 -17.34 12.21 -10.46
N LEU A 12 -17.01 11.06 -9.87
CA LEU A 12 -16.28 9.99 -10.51
C LEU A 12 -17.27 9.00 -11.13
N LEU A 13 -17.42 9.05 -12.45
CA LEU A 13 -18.48 8.36 -13.21
C LEU A 13 -18.51 6.85 -12.96
N LEU A 14 -17.35 6.18 -12.98
CA LEU A 14 -17.26 4.72 -12.81
C LEU A 14 -17.37 4.27 -11.34
N LEU A 15 -17.41 5.21 -10.41
CA LEU A 15 -17.57 4.96 -8.97
C LEU A 15 -18.95 5.43 -8.47
N GLY A 16 -19.98 5.31 -9.31
CA GLY A 16 -21.37 5.61 -8.95
C GLY A 16 -21.64 7.10 -8.75
N ASN A 17 -20.88 7.97 -9.41
CA ASN A 17 -20.93 9.41 -9.31
C ASN A 17 -20.59 9.97 -7.90
N TYR A 18 -19.95 9.17 -7.05
CA TYR A 18 -19.38 9.68 -5.81
C TYR A 18 -18.17 10.57 -6.11
N ASN A 19 -17.96 11.60 -5.30
CA ASN A 19 -16.77 12.45 -5.39
C ASN A 19 -15.63 11.92 -4.49
N ALA A 20 -14.45 12.51 -4.61
CA ALA A 20 -13.24 12.10 -3.88
C ALA A 20 -13.42 12.14 -2.35
N GLU A 21 -14.14 13.13 -1.82
CA GLU A 21 -14.41 13.27 -0.38
C GLU A 21 -15.28 12.12 0.14
N GLN A 22 -16.34 11.79 -0.58
CA GLN A 22 -17.23 10.68 -0.22
C GLN A 22 -16.54 9.32 -0.27
N LEU A 23 -15.56 9.17 -1.17
CA LEU A 23 -14.76 7.93 -1.31
C LEU A 23 -13.55 7.88 -0.38
N TRP A 24 -13.18 9.00 0.26
CA TRP A 24 -12.01 9.07 1.12
C TRP A 24 -11.92 7.96 2.20
N PRO A 25 -13.03 7.58 2.88
CA PRO A 25 -13.00 6.50 3.87
C PRO A 25 -12.53 5.15 3.32
N THR A 26 -12.61 4.92 2.00
CA THR A 26 -12.16 3.67 1.37
C THR A 26 -10.63 3.48 1.45
N THR A 27 -9.87 4.54 1.64
CA THR A 27 -8.41 4.49 1.83
C THR A 27 -8.02 3.69 3.08
N ASN A 28 -8.93 3.54 4.05
CA ASN A 28 -8.70 2.75 5.26
C ASN A 28 -8.91 1.24 5.08
N LEU A 29 -9.31 0.77 3.91
CA LEU A 29 -9.57 -0.67 3.65
C LEU A 29 -8.33 -1.55 3.77
N THR A 30 -7.13 -0.98 3.76
CA THR A 30 -5.87 -1.72 3.96
C THR A 30 -5.55 -1.96 5.45
N ILE A 31 -6.15 -1.19 6.38
CA ILE A 31 -5.89 -1.29 7.82
C ILE A 31 -6.21 -2.68 8.41
N PRO A 32 -7.35 -3.33 8.10
CA PRO A 32 -7.60 -4.68 8.59
C PRO A 32 -6.53 -5.68 8.19
N GLY A 33 -6.03 -5.60 6.95
CA GLY A 33 -4.92 -6.43 6.45
C GLY A 33 -3.62 -6.16 7.21
N TRP A 34 -3.32 -4.90 7.48
CA TRP A 34 -2.17 -4.49 8.30
C TRP A 34 -2.26 -5.06 9.72
N LEU A 35 -3.43 -4.96 10.37
CA LEU A 35 -3.66 -5.52 11.71
C LEU A 35 -3.45 -7.04 11.74
N LEU A 36 -3.94 -7.76 10.73
CA LEU A 36 -3.69 -9.20 10.62
C LEU A 36 -2.20 -9.52 10.50
N LEU A 37 -1.47 -8.78 9.68
CA LEU A 37 -0.03 -8.96 9.49
C LEU A 37 0.75 -8.62 10.77
N ALA A 38 0.34 -7.61 11.52
CA ALA A 38 0.99 -7.21 12.76
C ALA A 38 0.70 -8.16 13.92
N LEU A 39 -0.56 -8.57 14.09
CA LEU A 39 -1.02 -9.29 15.28
C LEU A 39 -1.06 -10.82 15.12
N ALA A 40 -1.32 -11.32 13.91
CA ALA A 40 -1.50 -12.74 13.63
C ALA A 40 -0.71 -13.18 12.36
N PRO A 41 0.61 -12.94 12.27
CA PRO A 41 1.37 -13.13 11.03
C PRO A 41 1.37 -14.57 10.51
N ARG A 42 1.23 -15.55 11.40
CA ARG A 42 1.26 -16.99 11.09
C ARG A 42 -0.10 -17.66 11.00
N TRP A 43 -1.18 -16.90 11.16
CA TRP A 43 -2.51 -17.45 10.96
C TRP A 43 -2.72 -17.79 9.48
N LYS A 44 -3.26 -18.98 9.20
CA LYS A 44 -3.38 -19.51 7.83
C LYS A 44 -4.13 -18.57 6.84
N HIS A 45 -5.00 -17.70 7.38
CA HIS A 45 -5.78 -16.77 6.57
C HIS A 45 -5.15 -15.37 6.45
N THR A 46 -4.09 -15.06 7.20
CA THR A 46 -3.45 -13.73 7.16
C THR A 46 -2.91 -13.42 5.76
N ALA A 47 -2.22 -14.37 5.13
CA ALA A 47 -1.65 -14.15 3.80
C ALA A 47 -2.69 -13.83 2.72
N PRO A 48 -3.81 -14.57 2.56
CA PRO A 48 -4.83 -14.20 1.58
C PRO A 48 -5.65 -12.97 1.99
N LEU A 49 -6.05 -12.82 3.26
CA LEU A 49 -6.88 -11.70 3.70
C LEU A 49 -6.15 -10.36 3.65
N SER A 50 -4.84 -10.34 3.88
CA SER A 50 -4.03 -9.12 3.75
C SER A 50 -3.92 -8.58 2.32
N LEU A 51 -4.30 -9.36 1.30
CA LEU A 51 -4.38 -8.91 -0.10
C LEU A 51 -5.69 -8.21 -0.44
N VAL A 52 -6.74 -8.40 0.34
CA VAL A 52 -8.07 -7.85 0.01
C VAL A 52 -8.01 -6.33 -0.06
N GLY A 53 -7.44 -5.68 0.95
CA GLY A 53 -7.30 -4.21 0.97
C GLY A 53 -6.55 -3.67 -0.25
N PRO A 54 -5.29 -4.11 -0.52
CA PRO A 54 -4.54 -3.66 -1.70
C PRO A 54 -5.26 -3.90 -3.02
N ILE A 55 -5.92 -5.06 -3.19
CA ILE A 55 -6.68 -5.35 -4.43
C ILE A 55 -7.84 -4.38 -4.60
N VAL A 56 -8.65 -4.18 -3.55
CA VAL A 56 -9.78 -3.24 -3.60
C VAL A 56 -9.30 -1.82 -3.86
N SER A 57 -8.24 -1.37 -3.17
CA SER A 57 -7.64 -0.05 -3.41
C SER A 57 -7.12 0.10 -4.83
N SER A 58 -6.51 -0.94 -5.41
CA SER A 58 -6.04 -0.93 -6.81
C SER A 58 -7.21 -0.85 -7.80
N VAL A 59 -8.33 -1.50 -7.52
CA VAL A 59 -9.55 -1.38 -8.33
C VAL A 59 -10.12 0.04 -8.25
N ILE A 60 -10.24 0.60 -7.04
CA ILE A 60 -10.70 1.98 -6.83
C ILE A 60 -9.77 2.96 -7.56
N TYR A 61 -8.45 2.80 -7.43
CA TYR A 61 -7.47 3.60 -8.16
C TYR A 61 -7.71 3.56 -9.67
N THR A 62 -7.86 2.37 -10.23
CA THR A 62 -8.06 2.19 -11.67
C THR A 62 -9.36 2.85 -12.15
N LEU A 63 -10.46 2.63 -11.43
CA LEU A 63 -11.75 3.25 -11.77
C LEU A 63 -11.72 4.78 -11.61
N THR A 64 -11.01 5.31 -10.62
CA THR A 64 -10.78 6.75 -10.45
C THR A 64 -9.99 7.30 -11.63
N ALA A 65 -8.86 6.67 -11.99
CA ALA A 65 -8.02 7.10 -13.11
C ALA A 65 -8.81 7.14 -14.42
N ILE A 66 -9.56 6.08 -14.73
CA ILE A 66 -10.40 6.04 -15.93
C ILE A 66 -11.50 7.12 -15.87
N SER A 67 -12.13 7.32 -14.70
CA SER A 67 -13.17 8.36 -14.55
C SER A 67 -12.62 9.76 -14.80
N LEU A 68 -11.38 10.05 -14.39
CA LEU A 68 -10.73 11.33 -14.64
C LEU A 68 -10.41 11.50 -16.13
N ILE A 69 -9.92 10.46 -16.80
CA ILE A 69 -9.63 10.50 -18.25
C ILE A 69 -10.90 10.68 -19.08
N VAL A 70 -11.97 9.94 -18.75
CA VAL A 70 -13.23 9.97 -19.48
C VAL A 70 -14.03 11.24 -19.19
N GLY A 71 -13.91 11.76 -17.96
CA GLY A 71 -14.59 12.97 -17.52
C GLY A 71 -13.87 14.27 -17.87
N ASP A 72 -12.71 14.18 -18.49
CA ASP A 72 -11.99 15.35 -19.01
C ASP A 72 -12.67 15.84 -20.29
N ASP A 73 -13.20 17.05 -20.23
CA ASP A 73 -13.86 17.72 -21.35
C ASP A 73 -12.87 18.41 -22.31
N GLY A 74 -11.56 18.21 -22.06
CA GLY A 74 -10.48 18.80 -22.86
C GLY A 74 -10.33 20.31 -22.68
N THR A 75 -10.99 20.90 -21.67
CA THR A 75 -10.87 22.33 -21.35
C THR A 75 -9.75 22.64 -20.35
N GLY A 76 -9.16 21.58 -19.76
CA GLY A 76 -8.04 21.65 -18.84
C GLY A 76 -6.68 21.70 -19.54
N GLU A 77 -5.64 22.09 -18.81
CA GLU A 77 -4.25 21.93 -19.27
C GLU A 77 -3.88 20.43 -19.32
N ASP A 78 -3.15 20.04 -20.35
CA ASP A 78 -2.65 18.66 -20.46
C ASP A 78 -1.81 18.28 -19.23
N PRO A 79 -1.96 17.06 -18.70
CA PRO A 79 -1.20 16.63 -17.52
C PRO A 79 0.29 16.65 -17.79
N ASP A 80 1.05 17.52 -17.11
CA ASP A 80 2.50 17.57 -17.21
C ASP A 80 3.16 16.81 -16.06
N PHE A 81 3.61 15.59 -16.35
CA PHE A 81 4.37 14.75 -15.42
C PHE A 81 5.88 15.00 -15.45
N MET A 82 6.36 15.84 -16.36
CA MET A 82 7.79 16.03 -16.59
C MET A 82 8.38 17.19 -15.80
N SER A 83 7.54 18.08 -15.27
CA SER A 83 7.96 19.19 -14.43
C SER A 83 7.36 19.12 -13.03
N LEU A 84 8.10 19.65 -12.04
CA LEU A 84 7.60 19.78 -10.67
C LEU A 84 6.37 20.68 -10.60
N GLU A 85 6.35 21.75 -11.39
CA GLU A 85 5.24 22.70 -11.45
C GLU A 85 3.98 22.04 -12.00
N GLY A 86 4.11 21.25 -13.08
CA GLY A 86 3.01 20.49 -13.66
C GLY A 86 2.41 19.51 -12.66
N VAL A 87 3.25 18.70 -12.01
CA VAL A 87 2.81 17.75 -10.97
C VAL A 87 2.15 18.49 -9.81
N ALA A 88 2.75 19.57 -9.30
CA ALA A 88 2.17 20.36 -8.21
C ALA A 88 0.82 20.99 -8.59
N THR A 89 0.63 21.37 -9.86
CA THR A 89 -0.65 21.88 -10.37
C THR A 89 -1.71 20.79 -10.40
N MET A 90 -1.39 19.59 -10.89
CA MET A 90 -2.29 18.44 -10.88
C MET A 90 -2.77 18.09 -9.47
N PHE A 91 -1.89 18.12 -8.47
CA PHE A 91 -2.24 17.83 -7.07
C PHE A 91 -3.03 18.97 -6.38
N ARG A 92 -3.43 20.03 -7.08
CA ARG A 92 -4.42 20.99 -6.58
C ARG A 92 -5.85 20.49 -6.72
N ASP A 93 -6.10 19.55 -7.64
CA ASP A 93 -7.41 18.90 -7.78
C ASP A 93 -7.60 17.81 -6.74
N PRO A 94 -8.67 17.84 -5.91
CA PRO A 94 -8.94 16.84 -4.89
C PRO A 94 -9.09 15.42 -5.43
N SER A 95 -9.60 15.25 -6.65
CA SER A 95 -9.73 13.92 -7.26
C SER A 95 -8.38 13.33 -7.63
N THR A 96 -7.44 14.17 -8.08
CA THR A 96 -6.03 13.79 -8.31
C THR A 96 -5.33 13.47 -7.00
N VAL A 97 -5.60 14.23 -5.93
CA VAL A 97 -5.09 13.91 -4.58
C VAL A 97 -5.60 12.55 -4.12
N PHE A 98 -6.89 12.28 -4.26
CA PHE A 98 -7.50 10.99 -3.91
C PHE A 98 -6.88 9.84 -4.72
N LEU A 99 -6.70 10.04 -6.03
CA LEU A 99 -6.02 9.07 -6.90
C LEU A 99 -4.61 8.76 -6.40
N GLY A 100 -3.79 9.78 -6.16
CA GLY A 100 -2.43 9.63 -5.67
C GLY A 100 -2.37 8.96 -4.29
N TRP A 101 -3.25 9.34 -3.37
CA TRP A 101 -3.32 8.75 -2.04
C TRP A 101 -3.71 7.27 -2.09
N THR A 102 -4.70 6.91 -2.90
CA THR A 102 -5.12 5.51 -3.09
C THR A 102 -3.99 4.67 -3.69
N HIS A 103 -3.19 5.25 -4.61
CA HIS A 103 -1.97 4.62 -5.13
C HIS A 103 -0.98 4.29 -4.01
N TYR A 104 -0.63 5.29 -3.17
CA TYR A 104 0.30 5.07 -2.05
C TYR A 104 -0.20 4.00 -1.10
N VAL A 105 -1.44 4.09 -0.66
CA VAL A 105 -2.04 3.13 0.29
C VAL A 105 -2.01 1.70 -0.26
N ALA A 106 -2.30 1.50 -1.55
CA ALA A 106 -2.26 0.19 -2.19
C ALA A 106 -0.82 -0.38 -2.22
N TYR A 107 0.17 0.43 -2.62
CA TYR A 107 1.57 -0.01 -2.72
C TYR A 107 2.20 -0.23 -1.35
N ASP A 108 1.97 0.66 -0.39
CA ASP A 108 2.46 0.49 0.98
C ASP A 108 1.90 -0.80 1.60
N ALA A 109 0.65 -1.13 1.29
CA ALA A 109 0.03 -2.38 1.73
C ALA A 109 0.73 -3.62 1.16
N LEU A 110 1.15 -3.60 -0.10
CA LEU A 110 1.94 -4.67 -0.70
C LEU A 110 3.34 -4.76 -0.09
N VAL A 111 3.96 -3.60 0.20
CA VAL A 111 5.30 -3.53 0.82
C VAL A 111 5.28 -4.13 2.23
N TYR A 112 4.38 -3.69 3.12
CA TYR A 112 4.37 -4.24 4.47
C TYR A 112 3.94 -5.72 4.49
N ARG A 113 3.08 -6.15 3.57
CA ARG A 113 2.77 -7.57 3.39
C ARG A 113 4.01 -8.34 2.97
N TRP A 114 4.77 -7.86 2.00
CA TRP A 114 6.02 -8.49 1.56
C TRP A 114 7.02 -8.60 2.71
N ILE A 115 7.19 -7.56 3.54
CA ILE A 115 8.07 -7.57 4.73
C ILE A 115 7.71 -8.76 5.64
N VAL A 116 6.43 -8.97 5.93
CA VAL A 116 6.00 -10.07 6.82
C VAL A 116 6.25 -11.43 6.17
N MET A 117 5.88 -11.60 4.90
CA MET A 117 6.05 -12.89 4.20
C MET A 117 7.55 -13.25 4.08
N ASP A 118 8.41 -12.33 3.64
CA ASP A 118 9.86 -12.54 3.57
C ASP A 118 10.46 -12.86 4.95
N SER A 119 9.99 -12.19 6.01
CA SER A 119 10.46 -12.47 7.37
C SER A 119 10.08 -13.87 7.85
N ILE A 120 8.87 -14.34 7.54
CA ILE A 120 8.40 -15.69 7.89
C ILE A 120 9.21 -16.75 7.11
N GLU A 121 9.40 -16.55 5.81
CA GLU A 121 10.19 -17.43 4.95
C GLU A 121 11.64 -17.57 5.44
N ARG A 122 12.17 -16.51 6.06
CA ARG A 122 13.51 -16.50 6.67
C ARG A 122 13.53 -17.04 8.10
N GLY A 123 12.43 -17.56 8.59
CA GLY A 123 12.35 -18.20 9.90
C GLY A 123 12.30 -17.21 11.08
N ALA A 124 11.88 -15.97 10.88
CA ALA A 124 11.70 -15.00 11.97
C ALA A 124 10.83 -15.59 13.09
N SER A 125 11.32 -15.58 14.32
CA SER A 125 10.51 -15.97 15.48
C SER A 125 9.41 -14.94 15.76
N LEU A 126 8.36 -15.32 16.50
CA LEU A 126 7.32 -14.36 16.91
C LEU A 126 7.92 -13.21 17.75
N LYS A 127 8.93 -13.48 18.56
CA LYS A 127 9.63 -12.42 19.32
C LYS A 127 10.28 -11.40 18.37
N VAL A 128 10.98 -11.87 17.34
CA VAL A 128 11.57 -11.01 16.30
C VAL A 128 10.48 -10.25 15.56
N HIS A 129 9.38 -10.92 15.25
CA HIS A 129 8.25 -10.28 14.57
C HIS A 129 7.73 -9.08 15.38
N TYR A 130 7.38 -9.26 16.66
CA TYR A 130 6.79 -8.18 17.45
C TYR A 130 7.80 -7.06 17.80
N ILE A 131 9.07 -7.38 18.01
CA ILE A 131 10.07 -6.38 18.44
C ILE A 131 10.66 -5.62 17.24
N LEU A 132 10.85 -6.27 16.10
CA LEU A 132 11.58 -5.68 14.96
C LEU A 132 10.72 -5.51 13.70
N ILE A 133 9.86 -6.51 13.38
CA ILE A 133 9.06 -6.43 12.15
C ILE A 133 7.89 -5.45 12.32
N VAL A 134 7.14 -5.52 13.42
CA VAL A 134 5.99 -4.62 13.66
C VAL A 134 6.39 -3.15 13.62
N PRO A 135 7.50 -2.68 14.22
CA PRO A 135 7.98 -1.32 14.00
C PRO A 135 8.23 -0.98 12.52
N CYS A 136 8.83 -1.89 11.74
CA CYS A 136 8.99 -1.67 10.29
C CYS A 136 7.63 -1.53 9.58
N LEU A 137 6.62 -2.34 9.98
CA LEU A 137 5.27 -2.24 9.43
C LEU A 137 4.60 -0.92 9.80
N PHE A 138 4.81 -0.42 11.01
CA PHE A 138 4.30 0.88 11.43
C PHE A 138 4.89 2.01 10.57
N PHE A 139 6.21 2.01 10.40
CA PHE A 139 6.86 3.01 9.54
C PHE A 139 6.51 2.82 8.06
N ALA A 140 6.27 1.59 7.60
CA ALA A 140 5.80 1.34 6.24
C ALA A 140 4.36 1.85 6.03
N LEU A 141 3.48 1.76 7.05
CA LEU A 141 2.13 2.31 6.99
C LEU A 141 2.12 3.84 7.01
N MET A 142 3.00 4.47 7.80
CA MET A 142 3.01 5.92 8.01
C MET A 142 3.85 6.68 6.99
N LEU A 143 4.96 6.10 6.57
CA LEU A 143 6.03 6.76 5.81
C LEU A 143 6.55 5.87 4.66
N GLY A 144 5.81 4.82 4.27
CA GLY A 144 6.08 3.92 3.15
C GLY A 144 7.55 3.48 3.03
N PRO A 145 8.37 4.22 2.26
CA PRO A 145 9.75 3.85 1.97
C PRO A 145 10.65 3.67 3.20
N ILE A 146 10.41 4.41 4.29
CA ILE A 146 11.23 4.33 5.51
C ILE A 146 11.11 2.94 6.15
N GLY A 147 9.89 2.43 6.31
CA GLY A 147 9.68 1.08 6.86
C GLY A 147 10.33 0.00 6.00
N PHE A 148 10.25 0.13 4.69
CA PHE A 148 10.93 -0.76 3.74
C PHE A 148 12.46 -0.73 3.92
N VAL A 149 13.07 0.47 3.95
CA VAL A 149 14.53 0.61 4.14
C VAL A 149 14.96 0.07 5.49
N MET A 150 14.23 0.35 6.57
CA MET A 150 14.52 -0.21 7.89
C MET A 150 14.53 -1.74 7.85
N TYR A 151 13.56 -2.36 7.21
CA TYR A 151 13.51 -3.80 7.08
C TYR A 151 14.68 -4.32 6.25
N VAL A 152 14.87 -3.83 5.04
CA VAL A 152 15.86 -4.37 4.08
C VAL A 152 17.29 -4.12 4.53
N ALA A 153 17.60 -2.93 5.05
CA ALA A 153 18.95 -2.53 5.41
C ALA A 153 19.36 -2.95 6.82
N LEU A 154 18.43 -3.01 7.78
CA LEU A 154 18.77 -3.27 9.18
C LEU A 154 18.30 -4.65 9.65
N VAL A 155 17.02 -4.94 9.53
CA VAL A 155 16.44 -6.15 10.15
C VAL A 155 16.79 -7.40 9.36
N ARG A 156 16.60 -7.37 8.05
CA ARG A 156 16.83 -8.51 7.17
C ARG A 156 18.25 -9.06 7.22
N PRO A 157 19.33 -8.25 7.08
CA PRO A 157 20.69 -8.75 7.10
C PRO A 157 21.22 -9.07 8.50
N LEU A 158 20.75 -8.36 9.54
CA LEU A 158 21.32 -8.49 10.89
C LEU A 158 20.66 -9.63 11.68
N VAL A 159 19.36 -9.83 11.51
CA VAL A 159 18.58 -10.73 12.35
C VAL A 159 18.16 -12.00 11.62
N LEU A 160 17.90 -11.89 10.32
CA LEU A 160 17.38 -12.98 9.50
C LEU A 160 18.48 -13.64 8.66
N LYS A 161 19.71 -13.74 9.19
CA LYS A 161 20.82 -14.44 8.53
C LYS A 161 20.45 -15.90 8.31
N GLY A 162 20.21 -16.26 7.03
CA GLY A 162 20.37 -17.62 6.58
C GLY A 162 19.20 -18.57 6.79
N GLY A 163 17.97 -18.20 6.46
CA GLY A 163 16.92 -19.17 6.10
C GLY A 163 17.13 -19.74 4.69
N GLY A 164 18.40 -19.84 4.24
CA GLY A 164 18.75 -20.51 3.02
C GLY A 164 19.10 -21.95 3.31
N LYS A 165 18.22 -22.89 2.91
CA LYS A 165 18.55 -24.31 2.67
C LYS A 165 19.62 -24.91 3.60
N SER A 166 19.27 -25.17 4.84
CA SER A 166 19.99 -26.17 5.61
C SER A 166 19.00 -27.31 5.89
N ASP A 167 19.45 -28.51 5.49
CA ASP A 167 18.89 -29.80 5.83
C ASP A 167 17.65 -30.30 5.07
N MET A 168 17.81 -30.45 3.76
CA MET A 168 17.27 -31.69 3.19
C MET A 168 18.15 -32.85 3.70
N PRO A 169 17.61 -33.86 4.38
CA PRO A 169 18.35 -35.08 4.67
C PRO A 169 18.87 -35.62 3.35
N LYS A 170 20.19 -35.81 3.24
CA LYS A 170 20.75 -36.56 2.14
C LYS A 170 20.19 -37.97 2.27
N ASP A 171 19.21 -38.26 1.41
CA ASP A 171 18.70 -39.59 1.24
C ASP A 171 19.87 -40.53 0.99
N LYS A 172 20.03 -41.48 1.91
CA LYS A 172 21.00 -42.58 1.77
C LYS A 172 20.50 -43.45 0.64
N ARG A 173 21.09 -43.26 -0.54
CA ARG A 173 21.06 -44.28 -1.58
C ARG A 173 22.09 -45.32 -1.20
N GLU A 174 21.66 -46.40 -0.70
CA GLU A 174 22.21 -47.73 -0.85
C GLU A 174 21.25 -48.58 -1.66
#